data_867fc0a85fa29011512cfb728852094a
#
_entry.id   867fc0a85fa29011512cfb728852094a
#
_cell.length_a   1.000
_cell.length_b   1.000
_cell.length_c   1.000
_cell.angle_alpha   90.00
_cell.angle_beta   90.00
_cell.angle_gamma   90.00
#
_symmetry.space_group_name_H-M   'P 1'
#
loop_
_entity.id
_entity.type
_entity.pdbx_description
1 polymer ?
#
loop_
_entity_poly.entity_id
_entity_poly.type
_entity_poly.pdbx_seq_one_letter_code
_entity_poly.pdbx_strand_id
1 'polypeptide(L)'
;MAIEFQHISKRFADTRALEDVSLTFEEGKIYGLLGNNGAGKSTLLNILTGRLCPDSGTVAVDGAPADSDAALGKLFLVGEKNLYPDDMKVKRALDTAAVFYPDFDRSYAESLAKQFELPLNKKINGLSTGYGSIFKLVVALAANTPYLLLDEPVLGLDAHHRQLFYRQLLESYNKNPRCIVISTHLIAEVADLIEHTVIIRKGRILQDAPTEELTAACWAVSR
;
A
#
# COMPACT_ATOMS: atom_id res chain seq x y z
N MET A 1 5.39 -13.90 -10.51
CA MET A 1 6.15 -12.90 -9.73
C MET A 1 5.52 -12.78 -8.34
N ALA A 2 6.32 -12.57 -7.27
CA ALA A 2 5.81 -12.53 -5.90
C ALA A 2 6.72 -11.73 -4.96
N ILE A 3 6.12 -11.26 -3.86
CA ILE A 3 6.83 -10.79 -2.67
C ILE A 3 6.78 -11.92 -1.64
N GLU A 4 7.94 -12.32 -1.13
CA GLU A 4 8.07 -13.41 -0.17
C GLU A 4 8.70 -12.93 1.12
N PHE A 5 8.03 -13.16 2.24
CA PHE A 5 8.55 -12.96 3.59
C PHE A 5 8.82 -14.31 4.21
N GLN A 6 10.02 -14.50 4.77
CA GLN A 6 10.43 -15.76 5.39
C GLN A 6 10.96 -15.49 6.81
N HIS A 7 10.20 -15.96 7.81
CA HIS A 7 10.56 -15.93 9.23
C HIS A 7 10.93 -14.54 9.77
N ILE A 8 10.21 -13.49 9.32
CA ILE A 8 10.48 -12.11 9.70
C ILE A 8 10.14 -11.87 11.16
N SER A 9 11.12 -11.39 11.91
CA SER A 9 10.92 -10.88 13.26
C SER A 9 11.48 -9.48 13.41
N LYS A 10 10.80 -8.63 14.20
CA LYS A 10 11.21 -7.26 14.49
C LYS A 10 10.78 -6.84 15.89
N ARG A 11 11.73 -6.27 16.63
CA ARG A 11 11.51 -5.73 17.98
C ARG A 11 11.93 -4.26 18.03
N PHE A 12 11.17 -3.46 18.77
CA PHE A 12 11.50 -2.09 19.13
C PHE A 12 11.51 -1.99 20.65
N ALA A 13 12.70 -1.80 21.25
CA ALA A 13 12.89 -1.85 22.70
C ALA A 13 12.18 -3.09 23.30
N ASP A 14 11.11 -2.90 24.08
CA ASP A 14 10.38 -3.99 24.72
C ASP A 14 9.20 -4.53 23.90
N THR A 15 8.88 -3.91 22.76
CA THR A 15 7.73 -4.29 21.94
C THR A 15 8.16 -5.19 20.78
N ARG A 16 7.62 -6.39 20.71
CA ARG A 16 7.71 -7.25 19.50
C ARG A 16 6.69 -6.77 18.48
N ALA A 17 7.18 -6.12 17.43
CA ALA A 17 6.32 -5.61 16.36
C ALA A 17 5.97 -6.70 15.34
N LEU A 18 6.90 -7.65 15.07
CA LEU A 18 6.68 -8.83 14.24
C LEU A 18 7.36 -10.04 14.91
N GLU A 19 6.73 -11.19 14.80
CA GLU A 19 7.20 -12.44 15.40
C GLU A 19 6.95 -13.60 14.44
N ASP A 20 8.04 -14.08 13.83
CA ASP A 20 8.08 -15.23 12.91
C ASP A 20 7.05 -15.15 11.77
N VAL A 21 7.00 -13.99 11.09
CA VAL A 21 6.05 -13.76 10.00
C VAL A 21 6.58 -14.35 8.70
N SER A 22 5.83 -15.29 8.13
CA SER A 22 6.03 -15.83 6.79
C SER A 22 4.75 -15.67 6.00
N LEU A 23 4.83 -15.04 4.82
CA LEU A 23 3.69 -14.85 3.91
C LEU A 23 4.16 -14.53 2.50
N THR A 24 3.28 -14.68 1.53
CA THR A 24 3.55 -14.39 0.13
C THR A 24 2.45 -13.51 -0.46
N PHE A 25 2.84 -12.45 -1.18
CA PHE A 25 1.94 -11.67 -2.03
C PHE A 25 2.25 -11.96 -3.49
N GLU A 26 1.31 -12.56 -4.19
CA GLU A 26 1.44 -12.91 -5.61
C GLU A 26 1.01 -11.74 -6.50
N GLU A 27 1.55 -11.68 -7.71
CA GLU A 27 1.12 -10.73 -8.73
C GLU A 27 -0.34 -10.95 -9.14
N GLY A 28 -1.00 -9.88 -9.58
CA GLY A 28 -2.35 -9.95 -10.14
C GLY A 28 -3.44 -10.20 -9.11
N LYS A 29 -3.21 -9.85 -7.82
CA LYS A 29 -4.21 -9.97 -6.75
C LYS A 29 -4.26 -8.71 -5.89
N ILE A 30 -5.45 -8.43 -5.36
CA ILE A 30 -5.66 -7.38 -4.35
C ILE A 30 -5.72 -8.03 -2.97
N TYR A 31 -4.75 -7.72 -2.12
CA TYR A 31 -4.63 -8.21 -0.76
C TYR A 31 -5.13 -7.18 0.26
N GLY A 32 -5.88 -7.64 1.24
CA GLY A 32 -6.15 -6.90 2.47
C GLY A 32 -5.21 -7.32 3.58
N LEU A 33 -4.28 -6.46 3.99
CA LEU A 33 -3.48 -6.66 5.21
C LEU A 33 -4.21 -6.02 6.39
N LEU A 34 -5.00 -6.83 7.10
CA LEU A 34 -5.97 -6.38 8.08
C LEU A 34 -5.47 -6.58 9.51
N GLY A 35 -5.78 -5.64 10.38
CA GLY A 35 -5.43 -5.72 11.80
C GLY A 35 -5.54 -4.36 12.50
N ASN A 36 -5.64 -4.39 13.81
CA ASN A 36 -5.73 -3.20 14.64
C ASN A 36 -4.47 -2.31 14.53
N ASN A 37 -4.57 -1.07 14.99
CA ASN A 37 -3.40 -0.20 15.12
C ASN A 37 -2.36 -0.86 16.04
N GLY A 38 -1.09 -0.80 15.64
CA GLY A 38 0.01 -1.47 16.33
C GLY A 38 0.11 -2.98 16.10
N ALA A 39 -0.68 -3.58 15.20
CA ALA A 39 -0.62 -5.02 14.92
C ALA A 39 0.67 -5.46 14.20
N GLY A 40 1.42 -4.53 13.57
CA GLY A 40 2.64 -4.82 12.81
C GLY A 40 2.56 -4.52 11.32
N LYS A 41 1.40 -4.07 10.79
CA LYS A 41 1.16 -3.82 9.36
C LYS A 41 2.21 -2.88 8.73
N SER A 42 2.30 -1.66 9.24
CA SER A 42 3.27 -0.65 8.73
C SER A 42 4.72 -1.09 8.92
N THR A 43 5.02 -1.84 9.99
CA THR A 43 6.36 -2.42 10.21
C THR A 43 6.71 -3.39 9.09
N LEU A 44 5.79 -4.28 8.72
CA LEU A 44 5.97 -5.24 7.64
C LEU A 44 6.22 -4.55 6.28
N LEU A 45 5.39 -3.55 5.95
CA LEU A 45 5.53 -2.78 4.71
C LEU A 45 6.82 -1.94 4.66
N ASN A 46 7.27 -1.41 5.81
CA ASN A 46 8.54 -0.67 5.88
C ASN A 46 9.76 -1.60 5.76
N ILE A 47 9.68 -2.84 6.24
CA ILE A 47 10.73 -3.85 6.02
C ILE A 47 10.81 -4.20 4.53
N LEU A 48 9.67 -4.45 3.88
CA LEU A 48 9.61 -4.74 2.45
C LEU A 48 10.28 -3.66 1.59
N THR A 49 10.10 -2.40 1.95
CA THR A 49 10.64 -1.25 1.18
C THR A 49 12.04 -0.81 1.64
N GLY A 50 12.76 -1.64 2.42
CA GLY A 50 14.11 -1.35 2.88
C GLY A 50 14.23 -0.16 3.86
N ARG A 51 13.10 0.42 4.29
CA ARG A 51 13.09 1.54 5.26
C ARG A 51 13.37 1.09 6.69
N LEU A 52 13.26 -0.20 6.94
CA LEU A 52 13.47 -0.84 8.22
C LEU A 52 14.11 -2.21 8.01
N CYS A 53 15.21 -2.49 8.72
CA CYS A 53 15.82 -3.83 8.71
C CYS A 53 15.07 -4.75 9.67
N PRO A 54 14.76 -6.00 9.28
CA PRO A 54 14.29 -7.02 10.21
C PRO A 54 15.41 -7.42 11.17
N ASP A 55 15.07 -7.98 12.34
CA ASP A 55 16.06 -8.54 13.27
C ASP A 55 16.43 -9.97 12.87
N SER A 56 15.51 -10.68 12.21
CA SER A 56 15.74 -12.00 11.59
C SER A 56 14.80 -12.22 10.42
N GLY A 57 15.10 -13.20 9.59
CA GLY A 57 14.36 -13.56 8.39
C GLY A 57 14.84 -12.81 7.16
N THR A 58 14.20 -13.10 6.02
CA THR A 58 14.52 -12.50 4.72
C THR A 58 13.27 -12.08 3.97
N VAL A 59 13.40 -11.02 3.14
CA VAL A 59 12.34 -10.60 2.21
C VAL A 59 12.90 -10.57 0.81
N ALA A 60 12.16 -11.14 -0.13
CA ALA A 60 12.50 -11.12 -1.55
C ALA A 60 11.34 -10.57 -2.39
N VAL A 61 11.66 -9.91 -3.48
CA VAL A 61 10.73 -9.45 -4.52
C VAL A 61 11.19 -10.06 -5.83
N ASP A 62 10.39 -10.96 -6.40
CA ASP A 62 10.72 -11.72 -7.60
C ASP A 62 12.09 -12.44 -7.50
N GLY A 63 12.39 -12.98 -6.32
CA GLY A 63 13.64 -13.68 -6.01
C GLY A 63 14.85 -12.77 -5.74
N ALA A 64 14.74 -11.44 -5.91
CA ALA A 64 15.78 -10.49 -5.53
C ALA A 64 15.60 -10.02 -4.08
N PRO A 65 16.69 -9.78 -3.31
CA PRO A 65 16.58 -9.18 -1.96
C PRO A 65 15.78 -7.88 -2.01
N ALA A 66 14.87 -7.68 -1.05
CA ALA A 66 13.94 -6.54 -1.05
C ALA A 66 14.62 -5.16 -0.96
N ASP A 67 15.82 -5.10 -0.42
CA ASP A 67 16.65 -3.89 -0.30
C ASP A 67 17.50 -3.61 -1.56
N SER A 68 17.43 -4.46 -2.58
CA SER A 68 18.13 -4.24 -3.85
C SER A 68 17.44 -3.21 -4.72
N ASP A 69 18.20 -2.47 -5.54
CA ASP A 69 17.65 -1.50 -6.50
C ASP A 69 16.64 -2.16 -7.46
N ALA A 70 16.89 -3.41 -7.85
CA ALA A 70 15.99 -4.17 -8.73
C ALA A 70 14.64 -4.47 -8.08
N ALA A 71 14.59 -4.70 -6.77
CA ALA A 71 13.36 -4.89 -6.00
C ALA A 71 12.67 -3.56 -5.73
N LEU A 72 13.41 -2.56 -5.24
CA LEU A 72 12.88 -1.24 -4.87
C LEU A 72 12.24 -0.52 -6.07
N GLY A 73 12.81 -0.66 -7.28
CA GLY A 73 12.23 -0.10 -8.50
C GLY A 73 10.86 -0.67 -8.88
N LYS A 74 10.47 -1.83 -8.35
CA LYS A 74 9.18 -2.47 -8.60
C LYS A 74 8.11 -2.12 -7.56
N LEU A 75 8.47 -1.45 -6.47
CA LEU A 75 7.60 -1.19 -5.33
C LEU A 75 7.18 0.28 -5.29
N PHE A 76 5.93 0.54 -4.94
CA PHE A 76 5.48 1.86 -4.53
C PHE A 76 4.74 1.76 -3.19
N LEU A 77 5.22 2.45 -2.16
CA LEU A 77 4.57 2.50 -0.85
C LEU A 77 3.97 3.89 -0.59
N VAL A 78 2.65 3.94 -0.52
CA VAL A 78 1.91 5.05 0.09
C VAL A 78 1.89 4.84 1.60
N GLY A 79 2.60 5.67 2.34
CA GLY A 79 2.63 5.64 3.80
C GLY A 79 2.25 7.00 4.39
N GLU A 80 2.37 7.10 5.72
CA GLU A 80 2.04 8.33 6.45
C GLU A 80 2.92 9.51 6.00
N LYS A 81 4.24 9.28 5.91
CA LYS A 81 5.20 10.33 5.58
C LYS A 81 5.15 10.72 4.11
N ASN A 82 5.26 12.03 3.86
CA ASN A 82 5.51 12.55 2.53
C ASN A 82 7.01 12.40 2.20
N LEU A 83 7.32 11.95 0.97
CA LEU A 83 8.68 11.73 0.51
C LEU A 83 9.25 12.87 -0.34
N TYR A 84 8.41 13.87 -0.65
CA TYR A 84 8.82 15.02 -1.45
C TYR A 84 9.18 16.20 -0.56
N PRO A 85 10.10 17.08 -1.01
CA PRO A 85 10.41 18.33 -0.30
C PRO A 85 9.16 19.17 -0.05
N ASP A 86 9.00 19.67 1.16
CA ASP A 86 7.81 20.39 1.61
C ASP A 86 7.51 21.65 0.78
N ASP A 87 8.53 22.35 0.29
CA ASP A 87 8.41 23.55 -0.53
C ASP A 87 8.21 23.28 -2.04
N MET A 88 8.24 22.01 -2.44
CA MET A 88 8.01 21.61 -3.82
C MET A 88 6.53 21.78 -4.21
N LYS A 89 6.27 22.30 -5.41
CA LYS A 89 4.90 22.34 -5.95
C LYS A 89 4.45 20.96 -6.39
N VAL A 90 3.16 20.65 -6.20
CA VAL A 90 2.53 19.38 -6.60
C VAL A 90 2.86 19.03 -8.06
N LYS A 91 2.70 19.97 -9.00
CA LYS A 91 3.04 19.75 -10.41
C LYS A 91 4.49 19.28 -10.58
N ARG A 92 5.44 19.92 -9.90
CA ARG A 92 6.86 19.54 -9.99
C ARG A 92 7.12 18.15 -9.35
N ALA A 93 6.40 17.81 -8.30
CA ALA A 93 6.50 16.49 -7.71
C ALA A 93 6.02 15.38 -8.66
N LEU A 94 4.97 15.62 -9.44
CA LEU A 94 4.54 14.70 -10.50
C LEU A 94 5.59 14.58 -11.60
N ASP A 95 6.24 15.69 -12.00
CA ASP A 95 7.35 15.67 -12.98
C ASP A 95 8.55 14.88 -12.44
N THR A 96 8.84 15.03 -11.14
CA THR A 96 9.90 14.28 -10.45
C THR A 96 9.59 12.79 -10.39
N ALA A 97 8.34 12.41 -10.07
CA ALA A 97 7.92 11.01 -10.06
C ALA A 97 8.15 10.32 -11.41
N ALA A 98 7.87 11.01 -12.51
CA ALA A 98 8.11 10.50 -13.87
C ALA A 98 9.59 10.23 -14.19
N VAL A 99 10.53 10.81 -13.43
CA VAL A 99 11.97 10.52 -13.58
C VAL A 99 12.34 9.22 -12.86
N PHE A 100 11.71 8.94 -11.71
CA PHE A 100 12.03 7.77 -10.89
C PHE A 100 11.26 6.49 -11.30
N TYR A 101 10.07 6.65 -11.89
CA TYR A 101 9.22 5.53 -12.29
C TYR A 101 9.11 5.52 -13.83
N PRO A 102 9.79 4.58 -14.53
CA PRO A 102 9.84 4.54 -16.00
C PRO A 102 8.45 4.44 -16.65
N ASP A 103 7.52 3.73 -16.01
CA ASP A 103 6.16 3.50 -16.49
C ASP A 103 5.15 4.53 -15.95
N PHE A 104 5.62 5.68 -15.45
CA PHE A 104 4.77 6.74 -14.92
C PHE A 104 3.87 7.34 -16.00
N ASP A 105 2.56 7.16 -15.86
CA ASP A 105 1.57 7.76 -16.76
C ASP A 105 1.25 9.19 -16.34
N ARG A 106 1.92 10.15 -16.96
CA ARG A 106 1.73 11.59 -16.71
C ARG A 106 0.32 12.06 -17.04
N SER A 107 -0.26 11.58 -18.13
CA SER A 107 -1.60 11.95 -18.58
C SER A 107 -2.65 11.45 -17.61
N TYR A 108 -2.47 10.23 -17.11
CA TYR A 108 -3.35 9.66 -16.07
C TYR A 108 -3.21 10.43 -14.76
N ALA A 109 -2.01 10.78 -14.32
CA ALA A 109 -1.81 11.62 -13.13
C ALA A 109 -2.54 12.97 -13.21
N GLU A 110 -2.50 13.64 -14.38
CA GLU A 110 -3.21 14.91 -14.61
C GLU A 110 -4.73 14.72 -14.63
N SER A 111 -5.22 13.62 -15.21
CA SER A 111 -6.64 13.25 -15.19
C SER A 111 -7.13 12.99 -13.77
N LEU A 112 -6.38 12.22 -12.98
CA LEU A 112 -6.67 11.97 -11.57
C LEU A 112 -6.65 13.29 -10.77
N ALA A 113 -5.62 14.12 -10.95
CA ALA A 113 -5.51 15.39 -10.27
C ALA A 113 -6.72 16.30 -10.52
N LYS A 114 -7.26 16.29 -11.76
CA LYS A 114 -8.48 17.01 -12.10
C LYS A 114 -9.71 16.43 -11.42
N GLN A 115 -9.87 15.10 -11.40
CA GLN A 115 -11.00 14.42 -10.77
C GLN A 115 -11.05 14.63 -9.26
N PHE A 116 -9.87 14.64 -8.61
CA PHE A 116 -9.72 14.88 -7.17
C PHE A 116 -9.62 16.36 -6.81
N GLU A 117 -9.74 17.28 -7.76
CA GLU A 117 -9.56 18.72 -7.58
C GLU A 117 -8.23 19.09 -6.89
N LEU A 118 -7.17 18.30 -7.14
CA LEU A 118 -5.86 18.48 -6.52
C LEU A 118 -5.18 19.77 -7.01
N PRO A 119 -4.82 20.70 -6.13
CA PRO A 119 -4.28 22.01 -6.50
C PRO A 119 -2.80 21.92 -6.95
N LEU A 120 -2.56 21.67 -8.24
CA LEU A 120 -1.23 21.43 -8.82
C LEU A 120 -0.20 22.54 -8.59
N ASN A 121 -0.63 23.78 -8.42
CA ASN A 121 0.25 24.94 -8.22
C ASN A 121 0.59 25.20 -6.74
N LYS A 122 -0.08 24.54 -5.81
CA LYS A 122 0.25 24.63 -4.38
C LYS A 122 1.55 23.90 -4.06
N LYS A 123 2.24 24.39 -3.01
CA LYS A 123 3.33 23.66 -2.37
C LYS A 123 2.76 22.50 -1.55
N ILE A 124 3.53 21.43 -1.41
CA ILE A 124 3.13 20.22 -0.68
C ILE A 124 2.79 20.53 0.78
N ASN A 125 3.61 21.35 1.46
CA ASN A 125 3.33 21.80 2.83
C ASN A 125 2.08 22.70 2.98
N GLY A 126 1.58 23.25 1.88
CA GLY A 126 0.34 24.03 1.85
C GLY A 126 -0.92 23.22 1.60
N LEU A 127 -0.81 21.90 1.41
CA LEU A 127 -1.95 21.00 1.26
C LEU A 127 -2.57 20.71 2.63
N SER A 128 -3.90 20.57 2.68
CA SER A 128 -4.55 19.95 3.83
C SER A 128 -4.16 18.47 3.94
N THR A 129 -4.38 17.85 5.09
CA THR A 129 -4.12 16.40 5.29
C THR A 129 -4.80 15.58 4.22
N GLY A 130 -6.07 15.84 3.89
CA GLY A 130 -6.80 15.15 2.83
C GLY A 130 -6.16 15.33 1.45
N TYR A 131 -5.84 16.55 1.06
CA TYR A 131 -5.14 16.79 -0.22
C TYR A 131 -3.73 16.21 -0.25
N GLY A 132 -3.03 16.13 0.88
CA GLY A 132 -1.76 15.43 1.01
C GLY A 132 -1.90 13.93 0.75
N SER A 133 -2.96 13.31 1.26
CA SER A 133 -3.29 11.90 0.97
C SER A 133 -3.66 11.72 -0.51
N ILE A 134 -4.54 12.56 -1.07
CA ILE A 134 -4.89 12.54 -2.49
C ILE A 134 -3.66 12.66 -3.38
N PHE A 135 -2.74 13.59 -3.08
CA PHE A 135 -1.50 13.74 -3.84
C PHE A 135 -0.69 12.42 -3.89
N LYS A 136 -0.50 11.79 -2.73
CA LYS A 136 0.22 10.50 -2.65
C LYS A 136 -0.46 9.41 -3.47
N LEU A 137 -1.80 9.34 -3.44
CA LEU A 137 -2.59 8.36 -4.20
C LEU A 137 -2.52 8.61 -5.71
N VAL A 138 -2.58 9.87 -6.15
CA VAL A 138 -2.41 10.24 -7.58
C VAL A 138 -1.05 9.78 -8.09
N VAL A 139 0.03 10.05 -7.34
CA VAL A 139 1.38 9.60 -7.71
C VAL A 139 1.45 8.07 -7.76
N ALA A 140 0.90 7.38 -6.75
CA ALA A 140 0.95 5.94 -6.63
C ALA A 140 0.23 5.20 -7.78
N LEU A 141 -0.97 5.68 -8.14
CA LEU A 141 -1.72 5.10 -9.25
C LEU A 141 -1.02 5.33 -10.59
N ALA A 142 -0.44 6.53 -10.79
CA ALA A 142 0.25 6.89 -12.01
C ALA A 142 1.64 6.26 -12.14
N ALA A 143 2.29 5.88 -11.03
CA ALA A 143 3.60 5.23 -11.03
C ALA A 143 3.59 3.86 -11.72
N ASN A 144 2.41 3.21 -11.78
CA ASN A 144 2.17 1.97 -12.50
C ASN A 144 3.16 0.84 -12.17
N THR A 145 3.62 0.78 -10.92
CA THR A 145 4.57 -0.23 -10.46
C THR A 145 3.91 -1.61 -10.33
N PRO A 146 4.65 -2.71 -10.50
CA PRO A 146 4.16 -4.08 -10.34
C PRO A 146 3.57 -4.36 -8.95
N TYR A 147 4.09 -3.71 -7.91
CA TYR A 147 3.65 -3.87 -6.53
C TYR A 147 3.26 -2.52 -5.93
N LEU A 148 1.98 -2.34 -5.67
CA LEU A 148 1.42 -1.13 -5.05
C LEU A 148 1.03 -1.43 -3.59
N LEU A 149 1.70 -0.77 -2.66
CA LEU A 149 1.51 -0.93 -1.23
C LEU A 149 0.83 0.33 -0.66
N LEU A 150 -0.30 0.15 -0.02
CA LEU A 150 -1.15 1.23 0.47
C LEU A 150 -1.33 1.07 2.00
N ASP A 151 -0.61 1.87 2.78
CA ASP A 151 -0.71 1.85 4.25
C ASP A 151 -1.69 2.92 4.72
N GLU A 152 -2.87 2.49 5.19
CA GLU A 152 -4.00 3.33 5.61
C GLU A 152 -4.34 4.44 4.56
N PRO A 153 -4.58 4.08 3.27
CA PRO A 153 -4.57 5.03 2.16
C PRO A 153 -5.65 6.11 2.24
N VAL A 154 -6.78 5.81 2.88
CA VAL A 154 -7.94 6.71 2.93
C VAL A 154 -8.01 7.53 4.21
N LEU A 155 -6.99 7.45 5.06
CA LEU A 155 -6.94 8.24 6.29
C LEU A 155 -6.94 9.74 5.97
N GLY A 156 -7.90 10.47 6.56
CA GLY A 156 -8.07 11.91 6.34
C GLY A 156 -8.85 12.29 5.08
N LEU A 157 -9.34 11.32 4.30
CA LEU A 157 -10.26 11.57 3.20
C LEU A 157 -11.72 11.60 3.68
N ASP A 158 -12.53 12.47 3.07
CA ASP A 158 -13.99 12.41 3.19
C ASP A 158 -14.59 11.25 2.38
N ALA A 159 -15.87 10.98 2.58
CA ALA A 159 -16.56 9.85 1.95
C ALA A 159 -16.53 9.91 0.42
N HIS A 160 -16.64 11.13 -0.17
CA HIS A 160 -16.62 11.30 -1.62
C HIS A 160 -15.26 10.91 -2.21
N HIS A 161 -14.17 11.45 -1.64
CA HIS A 161 -12.82 11.16 -2.10
C HIS A 161 -12.41 9.69 -1.85
N ARG A 162 -12.91 9.04 -0.78
CA ARG A 162 -12.69 7.60 -0.57
C ARG A 162 -13.33 6.76 -1.68
N GLN A 163 -14.61 7.01 -2.00
CA GLN A 163 -15.30 6.28 -3.07
C GLN A 163 -14.62 6.51 -4.43
N LEU A 164 -14.24 7.76 -4.72
CA LEU A 164 -13.51 8.08 -5.95
C LEU A 164 -12.18 7.32 -6.01
N PHE A 165 -11.42 7.27 -4.90
CA PHE A 165 -10.15 6.55 -4.84
C PHE A 165 -10.34 5.06 -5.12
N TYR A 166 -11.24 4.38 -4.42
CA TYR A 166 -11.44 2.94 -4.63
C TYR A 166 -11.92 2.62 -6.05
N ARG A 167 -12.77 3.47 -6.63
CA ARG A 167 -13.16 3.34 -8.04
C ARG A 167 -11.94 3.45 -8.97
N GLN A 168 -11.10 4.47 -8.79
CA GLN A 168 -9.91 4.67 -9.61
C GLN A 168 -8.87 3.55 -9.41
N LEU A 169 -8.76 3.02 -8.21
CA LEU A 169 -7.91 1.85 -7.90
C LEU A 169 -8.37 0.62 -8.71
N LEU A 170 -9.67 0.30 -8.68
CA LEU A 170 -10.23 -0.81 -9.44
C LEU A 170 -10.12 -0.60 -10.97
N GLU A 171 -10.40 0.61 -11.46
CA GLU A 171 -10.23 0.93 -12.89
C GLU A 171 -8.76 0.75 -13.33
N SER A 172 -7.81 1.17 -12.50
CA SER A 172 -6.37 0.97 -12.73
C SER A 172 -5.99 -0.51 -12.72
N TYR A 173 -6.48 -1.26 -11.73
CA TYR A 173 -6.24 -2.70 -11.61
C TYR A 173 -6.80 -3.49 -12.80
N ASN A 174 -8.03 -3.20 -13.21
CA ASN A 174 -8.66 -3.88 -14.35
C ASN A 174 -7.93 -3.62 -15.69
N LYS A 175 -7.30 -2.46 -15.85
CA LYS A 175 -6.50 -2.13 -17.04
C LYS A 175 -5.13 -2.81 -17.02
N ASN A 176 -4.51 -2.87 -15.86
CA ASN A 176 -3.19 -3.45 -15.66
C ASN A 176 -3.16 -4.20 -14.32
N PRO A 177 -3.57 -5.49 -14.30
CA PRO A 177 -3.53 -6.31 -13.10
C PRO A 177 -2.12 -6.39 -12.52
N ARG A 178 -2.01 -6.10 -11.22
CA ARG A 178 -0.75 -6.06 -10.47
C ARG A 178 -1.00 -6.45 -9.02
N CYS A 179 0.03 -6.67 -8.24
CA CYS A 179 -0.15 -6.91 -6.81
C CYS A 179 -0.48 -5.59 -6.10
N ILE A 180 -1.63 -5.54 -5.43
CA ILE A 180 -2.02 -4.40 -4.59
C ILE A 180 -2.20 -4.90 -3.16
N VAL A 181 -1.51 -4.29 -2.19
CA VAL A 181 -1.68 -4.60 -0.77
C VAL A 181 -2.27 -3.39 -0.08
N ILE A 182 -3.49 -3.53 0.46
CA ILE A 182 -4.19 -2.49 1.21
C ILE A 182 -4.09 -2.83 2.70
N SER A 183 -3.27 -2.08 3.43
CA SER A 183 -3.15 -2.18 4.88
C SER A 183 -4.18 -1.26 5.51
N THR A 184 -5.13 -1.80 6.27
CA THR A 184 -6.15 -0.99 6.94
C THR A 184 -6.74 -1.68 8.17
N HIS A 185 -7.34 -0.89 9.04
CA HIS A 185 -8.20 -1.36 10.13
C HIS A 185 -9.70 -1.19 9.79
N LEU A 186 -10.04 -0.53 8.67
CA LEU A 186 -11.40 -0.27 8.20
C LEU A 186 -11.86 -1.37 7.23
N ILE A 187 -12.04 -2.58 7.73
CA ILE A 187 -12.31 -3.79 6.94
C ILE A 187 -13.53 -3.61 6.02
N ALA A 188 -14.62 -3.03 6.53
CA ALA A 188 -15.86 -2.86 5.77
C ALA A 188 -15.71 -1.98 4.51
N GLU A 189 -14.71 -1.09 4.46
CA GLU A 189 -14.48 -0.22 3.32
C GLU A 189 -13.76 -0.92 2.15
N VAL A 190 -13.07 -2.01 2.43
CA VAL A 190 -12.25 -2.72 1.45
C VAL A 190 -12.72 -4.14 1.16
N ALA A 191 -13.74 -4.61 1.87
CA ALA A 191 -14.21 -6.00 1.80
C ALA A 191 -14.59 -6.43 0.37
N ASP A 192 -15.21 -5.54 -0.41
CA ASP A 192 -15.62 -5.80 -1.79
C ASP A 192 -14.48 -5.67 -2.81
N LEU A 193 -13.29 -5.21 -2.36
CA LEU A 193 -12.14 -4.97 -3.23
C LEU A 193 -11.09 -6.08 -3.13
N ILE A 194 -10.98 -6.68 -1.93
CA ILE A 194 -9.90 -7.62 -1.62
C ILE A 194 -10.26 -9.04 -2.02
N GLU A 195 -9.37 -9.67 -2.78
CA GLU A 195 -9.50 -11.06 -3.22
C GLU A 195 -8.87 -12.02 -2.21
N HIS A 196 -7.86 -11.55 -1.48
CA HIS A 196 -7.14 -12.34 -0.49
C HIS A 196 -6.91 -11.57 0.80
N THR A 197 -7.19 -12.19 1.94
CA THR A 197 -7.15 -11.56 3.26
C THR A 197 -6.02 -12.11 4.10
N VAL A 198 -5.15 -11.23 4.57
CA VAL A 198 -4.11 -11.51 5.57
C VAL A 198 -4.47 -10.78 6.86
N ILE A 199 -4.72 -11.52 7.94
CA ILE A 199 -5.02 -10.94 9.26
C ILE A 199 -3.76 -11.00 10.12
N ILE A 200 -3.28 -9.83 10.55
CA ILE A 200 -2.15 -9.73 11.48
C ILE A 200 -2.61 -9.23 12.85
N ARG A 201 -2.15 -9.87 13.90
CA ARG A 201 -2.42 -9.49 15.29
C ARG A 201 -1.21 -9.71 16.16
N LYS A 202 -0.81 -8.66 16.90
CA LYS A 202 0.35 -8.70 17.80
C LYS A 202 1.61 -9.24 17.13
N GLY A 203 1.86 -8.82 15.89
CA GLY A 203 3.04 -9.19 15.11
C GLY A 203 3.02 -10.60 14.51
N ARG A 204 1.93 -11.35 14.60
CA ARG A 204 1.80 -12.69 14.02
C ARG A 204 0.69 -12.75 12.99
N ILE A 205 0.84 -13.54 11.94
CA ILE A 205 -0.22 -13.84 10.99
C ILE A 205 -1.17 -14.82 11.65
N LEU A 206 -2.45 -14.42 11.74
CA LEU A 206 -3.52 -15.28 12.26
C LEU A 206 -4.24 -16.01 11.14
N GLN A 207 -4.37 -15.36 9.98
CA GLN A 207 -5.11 -15.85 8.84
C GLN A 207 -4.42 -15.38 7.57
N ASP A 208 -4.35 -16.25 6.59
CA ASP A 208 -3.85 -15.99 5.25
C ASP A 208 -4.65 -16.89 4.29
N ALA A 209 -5.69 -16.33 3.67
CA ALA A 209 -6.65 -17.10 2.88
C ALA A 209 -7.42 -16.22 1.87
N PRO A 210 -7.96 -16.81 0.80
CA PRO A 210 -8.93 -16.15 -0.07
C PRO A 210 -10.09 -15.56 0.73
N THR A 211 -10.50 -14.33 0.39
CA THR A 211 -11.55 -13.60 1.15
C THR A 211 -12.89 -14.35 1.14
N GLU A 212 -13.21 -15.04 0.05
CA GLU A 212 -14.42 -15.84 -0.06
C GLU A 212 -14.49 -16.98 0.97
N GLU A 213 -13.36 -17.63 1.27
CA GLU A 213 -13.30 -18.69 2.28
C GLU A 213 -13.59 -18.19 3.69
N LEU A 214 -13.09 -16.98 4.00
CA LEU A 214 -13.31 -16.35 5.32
C LEU A 214 -14.76 -15.91 5.50
N THR A 215 -15.37 -15.36 4.46
CA THR A 215 -16.79 -14.99 4.48
C THR A 215 -17.69 -16.21 4.63
N ALA A 216 -17.42 -17.29 3.90
CA ALA A 216 -18.15 -18.54 4.02
C ALA A 216 -18.06 -19.15 5.42
N ALA A 217 -16.88 -19.12 6.06
CA ALA A 217 -16.67 -19.62 7.41
C ALA A 217 -17.46 -18.80 8.46
N CYS A 218 -17.55 -17.48 8.33
CA CYS A 218 -18.37 -16.63 9.21
C CYS A 218 -19.86 -16.94 9.11
N TRP A 219 -20.39 -17.25 7.94
CA TRP A 219 -21.82 -17.64 7.77
C TRP A 219 -22.13 -19.01 8.34
N ALA A 220 -21.17 -19.94 8.36
CA ALA A 220 -21.34 -21.28 8.93
C ALA A 220 -21.40 -21.28 10.47
N VAL A 221 -20.77 -20.31 11.12
CA VAL A 221 -20.76 -20.18 12.60
C VAL A 221 -21.98 -19.40 13.13
N SER A 222 -22.68 -18.69 12.25
CA SER A 222 -23.86 -17.84 12.61
C SER A 222 -25.18 -18.60 12.51
N ARG A 223 -25.17 -19.89 12.27
CA ARG A 223 -26.32 -20.81 12.28
C ARG A 223 -26.19 -21.81 13.42
#